data_bb2941fce72ef800d1d47ea8d5977754
#
_entry.id   bb2941fce72ef800d1d47ea8d5977754
#
_cell.length_a   1.000
_cell.length_b   1.000
_cell.length_c   1.000
_cell.angle_alpha   90.00
_cell.angle_beta   90.00
_cell.angle_gamma   90.00
#
_symmetry.space_group_name_H-M   'P 1'
#
loop_
_entity.id
_entity.type
_entity.pdbx_description
1 polymer ?
#
loop_
_entity_poly.entity_id
_entity_poly.type
_entity_poly.pdbx_seq_one_letter_code
_entity_poly.pdbx_strand_id
1 'polypeptide(L)'
;MAFEGLADRLQKTISKIRGKGKVSEQDVKEMKREVRLALLEADVNFKVVKDFVKKVSERAVGQDVMQSLTPGQQVIKVVKEELTELMGGEESKIAVAKRPPTVIMMVGLQGAGKTTTTGKLANLLRKKHNRKPLLVAADIYRPAAIKQLETLGKQLDMPVFSLGDQVSPVEIARQAIEKAKEEHHDYVILDTAGRLHIDHELMDELSGVKEVANPEEIFLVVDSMTGQDAVNVAKSFNDQLGLTGVILTKLDGDTRGGAALSIRAVTETPIKFAGMGEKLDALEAFHPERMASRILGMGDVLTLIEKAQATVDEDKAKELEQKMRTMSFTLDDFLEQLGQVRNMGPLDELLQMMPGAGKMKGLKNIQVDEKQLNHVEAIIKSMTVLEKEQPDIINASRRKRIAKGSGTSVQEVNRLLKQFEEMKKMMKQMTNMTKGKKKGFKLPFM
;
A
#
# COMPACT_ATOMS: atom_id res chain seq x y z
N MET A 1 -8.83 -2.57 6.78
CA MET A 1 -7.45 -2.05 6.58
C MET A 1 -6.42 -3.12 6.90
N ALA A 2 -5.25 -3.05 6.22
CA ALA A 2 -4.20 -4.03 6.43
C ALA A 2 -3.79 -4.13 7.90
N PHE A 3 -3.79 -5.34 8.45
CA PHE A 3 -3.37 -5.67 9.82
C PHE A 3 -4.16 -5.01 10.96
N GLU A 4 -5.32 -4.40 10.72
CA GLU A 4 -6.05 -3.61 11.73
C GLU A 4 -6.35 -4.41 13.00
N GLY A 5 -6.83 -5.64 12.89
CA GLY A 5 -7.13 -6.52 14.02
C GLY A 5 -5.89 -6.87 14.84
N LEU A 6 -4.78 -7.21 14.17
CA LEU A 6 -3.50 -7.49 14.81
C LEU A 6 -2.91 -6.23 15.45
N ALA A 7 -2.95 -5.12 14.72
CA ALA A 7 -2.41 -3.85 15.19
C ALA A 7 -3.13 -3.35 16.46
N ASP A 8 -4.45 -3.39 16.50
CA ASP A 8 -5.23 -2.96 17.67
C ASP A 8 -4.87 -3.76 18.93
N ARG A 9 -4.64 -5.07 18.80
CA ARG A 9 -4.24 -5.92 19.94
C ARG A 9 -2.81 -5.67 20.39
N LEU A 10 -1.88 -5.64 19.45
CA LEU A 10 -0.48 -5.39 19.79
C LEU A 10 -0.27 -3.99 20.36
N GLN A 11 -0.95 -2.96 19.83
CA GLN A 11 -0.91 -1.61 20.36
C GLN A 11 -1.45 -1.52 21.79
N LYS A 12 -2.54 -2.23 22.10
CA LYS A 12 -3.07 -2.30 23.48
C LYS A 12 -2.04 -2.91 24.43
N THR A 13 -1.38 -3.99 24.03
CA THR A 13 -0.34 -4.65 24.82
C THR A 13 0.88 -3.75 25.02
N ILE A 14 1.35 -3.13 23.94
CA ILE A 14 2.49 -2.21 23.93
C ILE A 14 2.23 -0.96 24.76
N SER A 15 1.00 -0.40 24.70
CA SER A 15 0.66 0.79 25.47
C SER A 15 0.76 0.60 26.98
N LYS A 16 0.50 -0.62 27.49
CA LYS A 16 0.67 -0.98 28.91
C LYS A 16 2.14 -0.95 29.35
N ILE A 17 3.06 -1.26 28.45
CA ILE A 17 4.50 -1.36 28.74
C ILE A 17 5.20 -0.02 28.49
N ARG A 18 4.76 0.75 27.47
CA ARG A 18 5.40 1.98 27.02
C ARG A 18 5.55 3.06 28.10
N GLY A 19 4.62 3.09 29.07
CA GLY A 19 4.62 4.08 30.17
C GLY A 19 5.37 3.61 31.42
N LYS A 20 5.90 2.39 31.45
CA LYS A 20 6.57 1.85 32.64
C LYS A 20 8.03 2.28 32.68
N GLY A 21 8.42 2.99 33.71
CA GLY A 21 9.82 3.35 33.97
C GLY A 21 10.68 2.16 34.44
N LYS A 22 10.03 1.07 34.91
CA LYS A 22 10.66 -0.23 35.21
C LYS A 22 9.77 -1.32 34.61
N VAL A 23 10.39 -2.29 33.95
CA VAL A 23 9.73 -3.49 33.42
C VAL A 23 10.21 -4.68 34.21
N SER A 24 9.27 -5.42 34.80
CA SER A 24 9.56 -6.64 35.55
C SER A 24 9.51 -7.86 34.62
N GLU A 25 10.10 -8.98 35.07
CA GLU A 25 9.95 -10.29 34.37
C GLU A 25 8.48 -10.69 34.23
N GLN A 26 7.65 -10.35 35.20
CA GLN A 26 6.20 -10.58 35.12
C GLN A 26 5.54 -9.79 34.01
N ASP A 27 5.95 -8.54 33.76
CA ASP A 27 5.45 -7.72 32.65
C ASP A 27 5.83 -8.32 31.31
N VAL A 28 7.06 -8.82 31.17
CA VAL A 28 7.50 -9.52 29.96
C VAL A 28 6.72 -10.82 29.74
N LYS A 29 6.44 -11.56 30.80
CA LYS A 29 5.64 -12.80 30.75
C LYS A 29 4.19 -12.52 30.30
N GLU A 30 3.57 -11.46 30.82
CA GLU A 30 2.23 -11.04 30.41
C GLU A 30 2.24 -10.58 28.95
N MET A 31 3.19 -9.75 28.55
CA MET A 31 3.35 -9.31 27.16
C MET A 31 3.53 -10.50 26.20
N LYS A 32 4.38 -11.45 26.56
CA LYS A 32 4.60 -12.69 25.80
C LYS A 32 3.29 -13.43 25.54
N ARG A 33 2.44 -13.56 26.56
CA ARG A 33 1.13 -14.20 26.45
C ARG A 33 0.22 -13.44 25.49
N GLU A 34 0.10 -12.12 25.67
CA GLU A 34 -0.78 -11.28 24.86
C GLU A 34 -0.32 -11.23 23.40
N VAL A 35 0.99 -11.09 23.14
CA VAL A 35 1.57 -11.13 21.79
C VAL A 35 1.30 -12.48 21.12
N ARG A 36 1.47 -13.58 21.85
CA ARG A 36 1.15 -14.92 21.34
C ARG A 36 -0.31 -15.04 20.94
N LEU A 37 -1.23 -14.59 21.80
CA LEU A 37 -2.66 -14.63 21.50
C LEU A 37 -3.01 -13.76 20.30
N ALA A 38 -2.44 -12.54 20.20
CA ALA A 38 -2.67 -11.64 19.09
C ALA A 38 -2.24 -12.25 17.75
N LEU A 39 -1.07 -12.91 17.69
CA LEU A 39 -0.58 -13.56 16.49
C LEU A 39 -1.39 -14.81 16.10
N LEU A 40 -1.82 -15.61 17.07
CA LEU A 40 -2.67 -16.79 16.81
C LEU A 40 -4.05 -16.39 16.28
N GLU A 41 -4.66 -15.34 16.85
CA GLU A 41 -5.94 -14.83 16.36
C GLU A 41 -5.82 -14.13 15.00
N ALA A 42 -4.63 -13.60 14.68
CA ALA A 42 -4.29 -13.10 13.37
C ALA A 42 -4.03 -14.23 12.34
N ASP A 43 -4.27 -15.49 12.72
CA ASP A 43 -4.06 -16.66 11.85
C ASP A 43 -2.60 -16.82 11.39
N VAL A 44 -1.63 -16.45 12.26
CA VAL A 44 -0.22 -16.71 12.00
C VAL A 44 0.10 -18.18 12.28
N ASN A 45 0.95 -18.78 11.46
CA ASN A 45 1.37 -20.17 11.60
C ASN A 45 1.90 -20.48 13.01
N PHE A 46 1.42 -21.56 13.65
CA PHE A 46 1.72 -21.89 15.04
C PHE A 46 3.22 -22.03 15.33
N LYS A 47 3.99 -22.64 14.43
CA LYS A 47 5.45 -22.79 14.57
C LYS A 47 6.13 -21.42 14.54
N VAL A 48 5.71 -20.57 13.61
CA VAL A 48 6.19 -19.19 13.46
C VAL A 48 5.91 -18.38 14.74
N VAL A 49 4.69 -18.47 15.28
CA VAL A 49 4.33 -17.80 16.55
C VAL A 49 5.21 -18.28 17.71
N LYS A 50 5.44 -19.59 17.82
CA LYS A 50 6.27 -20.17 18.90
C LYS A 50 7.70 -19.63 18.83
N ASP A 51 8.31 -19.63 17.66
CA ASP A 51 9.69 -19.20 17.45
C ASP A 51 9.83 -17.67 17.65
N PHE A 52 8.89 -16.88 17.13
CA PHE A 52 8.83 -15.45 17.34
C PHE A 52 8.75 -15.07 18.83
N VAL A 53 7.79 -15.67 19.54
CA VAL A 53 7.57 -15.38 20.97
C VAL A 53 8.77 -15.82 21.83
N LYS A 54 9.47 -16.89 21.43
CA LYS A 54 10.71 -17.31 22.08
C LYS A 54 11.80 -16.26 21.91
N LYS A 55 12.09 -15.84 20.68
CA LYS A 55 13.10 -14.81 20.35
C LYS A 55 12.83 -13.48 21.07
N VAL A 56 11.59 -12.99 21.00
CA VAL A 56 11.18 -11.77 21.70
C VAL A 56 11.39 -11.89 23.21
N SER A 57 11.03 -13.04 23.81
CA SER A 57 11.18 -13.26 25.26
C SER A 57 12.64 -13.27 25.67
N GLU A 58 13.50 -13.97 24.95
CA GLU A 58 14.95 -14.07 25.25
C GLU A 58 15.61 -12.69 25.17
N ARG A 59 15.29 -11.91 24.13
CA ARG A 59 15.85 -10.56 23.97
C ARG A 59 15.29 -9.54 24.95
N ALA A 60 13.99 -9.63 25.28
CA ALA A 60 13.34 -8.68 26.19
C ALA A 60 13.76 -8.84 27.66
N VAL A 61 14.25 -10.01 28.08
CA VAL A 61 14.74 -10.28 29.44
C VAL A 61 16.26 -10.04 29.55
N GLY A 62 16.94 -9.70 28.47
CA GLY A 62 18.38 -9.41 28.47
C GLY A 62 18.74 -8.27 29.42
N GLN A 63 19.94 -8.36 30.04
CA GLN A 63 20.41 -7.35 31.01
C GLN A 63 20.42 -5.93 30.43
N ASP A 64 20.78 -5.77 29.17
CA ASP A 64 20.83 -4.46 28.48
C ASP A 64 19.44 -3.81 28.40
N VAL A 65 18.38 -4.59 28.27
CA VAL A 65 17.01 -4.10 28.24
C VAL A 65 16.51 -3.75 29.64
N MET A 66 16.74 -4.66 30.62
CA MET A 66 16.22 -4.51 31.97
C MET A 66 16.93 -3.39 32.75
N GLN A 67 18.20 -3.13 32.44
CA GLN A 67 19.01 -2.06 33.06
C GLN A 67 18.93 -0.72 32.32
N SER A 68 18.24 -0.66 31.18
CA SER A 68 18.08 0.58 30.41
C SER A 68 17.28 1.62 31.19
N LEU A 69 17.57 2.91 30.92
CA LEU A 69 16.78 4.05 31.41
C LEU A 69 15.34 4.06 30.85
N THR A 70 15.08 3.33 29.76
CA THR A 70 13.78 3.23 29.10
C THR A 70 13.42 1.79 28.73
N PRO A 71 13.29 0.87 29.72
CA PRO A 71 13.12 -0.56 29.46
C PRO A 71 11.88 -0.87 28.60
N GLY A 72 10.76 -0.18 28.84
CA GLY A 72 9.54 -0.35 28.06
C GLY A 72 9.70 0.00 26.58
N GLN A 73 10.52 1.02 26.26
CA GLN A 73 10.83 1.37 24.86
C GLN A 73 11.77 0.35 24.20
N GLN A 74 12.72 -0.17 24.95
CA GLN A 74 13.62 -1.22 24.45
C GLN A 74 12.86 -2.51 24.13
N VAL A 75 11.91 -2.92 24.98
CA VAL A 75 11.05 -4.08 24.68
C VAL A 75 10.25 -3.87 23.40
N ILE A 76 9.69 -2.67 23.18
CA ILE A 76 8.95 -2.35 21.95
C ILE A 76 9.88 -2.40 20.74
N LYS A 77 11.11 -1.90 20.86
CA LYS A 77 12.14 -1.98 19.83
C LYS A 77 12.43 -3.43 19.46
N VAL A 78 12.62 -4.31 20.45
CA VAL A 78 12.82 -5.76 20.22
C VAL A 78 11.65 -6.36 19.45
N VAL A 79 10.41 -6.08 19.83
CA VAL A 79 9.23 -6.59 19.10
C VAL A 79 9.20 -6.09 17.67
N LYS A 80 9.54 -4.80 17.44
CA LYS A 80 9.60 -4.22 16.07
C LYS A 80 10.66 -4.94 15.23
N GLU A 81 11.86 -5.12 15.76
CA GLU A 81 12.97 -5.77 15.06
C GLU A 81 12.63 -7.22 14.71
N GLU A 82 12.06 -7.98 15.64
CA GLU A 82 11.63 -9.36 15.38
C GLU A 82 10.49 -9.45 14.37
N LEU A 83 9.53 -8.52 14.38
CA LEU A 83 8.49 -8.45 13.35
C LEU A 83 9.09 -8.13 11.98
N THR A 84 10.04 -7.20 11.93
CA THR A 84 10.74 -6.83 10.69
C THR A 84 11.49 -8.04 10.12
N GLU A 85 12.26 -8.74 10.96
CA GLU A 85 13.00 -9.95 10.58
C GLU A 85 12.07 -11.07 10.11
N LEU A 86 10.96 -11.28 10.81
CA LEU A 86 9.94 -12.27 10.45
C LEU A 86 9.39 -12.04 9.03
N MET A 87 9.24 -10.79 8.62
CA MET A 87 8.75 -10.40 7.30
C MET A 87 9.83 -10.33 6.23
N GLY A 88 11.11 -10.53 6.58
CA GLY A 88 12.22 -10.60 5.63
C GLY A 88 13.36 -9.61 5.85
N GLY A 89 13.31 -8.78 6.90
CA GLY A 89 14.34 -7.81 7.27
C GLY A 89 14.34 -6.58 6.36
N GLU A 90 14.75 -6.74 5.12
CA GLU A 90 14.89 -5.67 4.13
C GLU A 90 13.96 -5.84 2.94
N GLU A 91 13.80 -4.76 2.16
CA GLU A 91 13.08 -4.77 0.89
C GLU A 91 13.78 -5.69 -0.12
N SER A 92 13.04 -6.61 -0.74
CA SER A 92 13.56 -7.47 -1.79
C SER A 92 13.23 -6.88 -3.17
N LYS A 93 14.25 -6.48 -3.91
CA LYS A 93 14.13 -5.88 -5.25
C LYS A 93 13.91 -6.97 -6.33
N ILE A 94 13.41 -6.53 -7.49
CA ILE A 94 13.31 -7.39 -8.68
C ILE A 94 14.72 -7.69 -9.19
N ALA A 95 15.01 -8.96 -9.47
CA ALA A 95 16.21 -9.35 -10.19
C ALA A 95 16.10 -8.91 -11.66
N VAL A 96 17.17 -8.33 -12.19
CA VAL A 96 17.21 -7.79 -13.55
C VAL A 96 18.18 -8.61 -14.37
N ALA A 97 17.75 -9.02 -15.58
CA ALA A 97 18.59 -9.73 -16.52
C ALA A 97 19.83 -8.90 -16.92
N LYS A 98 20.94 -9.57 -17.13
CA LYS A 98 22.17 -8.93 -17.66
C LYS A 98 21.96 -8.33 -19.05
N ARG A 99 21.03 -8.90 -19.83
CA ARG A 99 20.63 -8.43 -21.16
C ARG A 99 19.11 -8.45 -21.25
N PRO A 100 18.47 -7.39 -21.71
CA PRO A 100 17.02 -7.37 -21.90
C PRO A 100 16.55 -8.46 -22.90
N PRO A 101 15.31 -8.92 -22.73
CA PRO A 101 14.36 -8.58 -21.68
C PRO A 101 14.58 -9.32 -20.36
N THR A 102 14.20 -8.71 -19.23
CA THR A 102 14.00 -9.42 -17.96
C THR A 102 12.66 -10.13 -18.01
N VAL A 103 12.63 -11.42 -17.78
CA VAL A 103 11.42 -12.24 -17.85
C VAL A 103 10.87 -12.46 -16.44
N ILE A 104 9.60 -12.12 -16.24
CA ILE A 104 8.85 -12.31 -14.99
C ILE A 104 7.70 -13.26 -15.27
N MET A 105 7.61 -14.35 -14.52
CA MET A 105 6.54 -15.33 -14.62
C MET A 105 5.58 -15.17 -13.43
N MET A 106 4.31 -14.87 -13.70
CA MET A 106 3.26 -14.70 -12.69
C MET A 106 2.54 -16.03 -12.51
N VAL A 107 2.64 -16.63 -11.31
CA VAL A 107 1.99 -17.92 -11.00
C VAL A 107 1.03 -17.78 -9.82
N GLY A 108 0.14 -18.76 -9.63
CA GLY A 108 -0.80 -18.78 -8.51
C GLY A 108 -2.16 -19.33 -8.88
N LEU A 109 -3.03 -19.53 -7.91
CA LEU A 109 -4.36 -20.08 -8.09
C LEU A 109 -5.31 -19.13 -8.82
N GLN A 110 -6.43 -19.67 -9.30
CA GLN A 110 -7.51 -18.90 -9.90
C GLN A 110 -8.10 -17.94 -8.86
N GLY A 111 -8.37 -16.70 -9.27
CA GLY A 111 -8.94 -15.67 -8.38
C GLY A 111 -7.93 -14.95 -7.48
N ALA A 112 -6.67 -15.37 -7.46
CA ALA A 112 -5.62 -14.70 -6.68
C ALA A 112 -5.26 -13.29 -7.20
N GLY A 113 -5.69 -12.92 -8.41
CA GLY A 113 -5.46 -11.58 -8.97
C GLY A 113 -4.25 -11.48 -9.89
N LYS A 114 -3.77 -12.57 -10.50
CA LYS A 114 -2.60 -12.58 -11.40
C LYS A 114 -2.70 -11.56 -12.53
N THR A 115 -3.73 -11.64 -13.35
CA THR A 115 -3.93 -10.75 -14.51
C THR A 115 -3.95 -9.27 -14.12
N THR A 116 -4.68 -8.92 -13.06
CA THR A 116 -4.71 -7.55 -12.55
C THR A 116 -3.34 -7.11 -12.01
N THR A 117 -2.65 -8.01 -11.31
CA THR A 117 -1.31 -7.75 -10.75
C THR A 117 -0.26 -7.62 -11.84
N THR A 118 -0.38 -8.38 -12.94
CA THR A 118 0.44 -8.23 -14.15
C THR A 118 0.35 -6.80 -14.69
N GLY A 119 -0.86 -6.27 -14.84
CA GLY A 119 -1.06 -4.88 -15.26
C GLY A 119 -0.52 -3.85 -14.25
N LYS A 120 -0.73 -4.06 -12.96
CA LYS A 120 -0.21 -3.18 -11.90
C LYS A 120 1.32 -3.17 -11.88
N LEU A 121 1.96 -4.33 -11.98
CA LEU A 121 3.42 -4.45 -12.01
C LEU A 121 4.01 -3.76 -13.24
N ALA A 122 3.41 -3.96 -14.40
CA ALA A 122 3.81 -3.27 -15.62
C ALA A 122 3.70 -1.75 -15.49
N ASN A 123 2.60 -1.25 -14.91
CA ASN A 123 2.42 0.17 -14.64
C ASN A 123 3.46 0.74 -13.68
N LEU A 124 3.81 -0.02 -12.64
CA LEU A 124 4.85 0.35 -11.68
C LEU A 124 6.22 0.42 -12.37
N LEU A 125 6.59 -0.59 -13.17
CA LEU A 125 7.84 -0.64 -13.91
C LEU A 125 7.96 0.55 -14.89
N ARG A 126 6.88 0.89 -15.59
CA ARG A 126 6.87 2.04 -16.49
C ARG A 126 7.00 3.36 -15.75
N LYS A 127 6.16 3.60 -14.73
CA LYS A 127 6.09 4.89 -14.05
C LYS A 127 7.30 5.18 -13.16
N LYS A 128 7.74 4.18 -12.38
CA LYS A 128 8.83 4.38 -11.41
C LYS A 128 10.22 4.11 -12.00
N HIS A 129 10.30 3.21 -12.98
CA HIS A 129 11.59 2.76 -13.50
C HIS A 129 11.79 3.09 -14.97
N ASN A 130 10.83 3.79 -15.61
CA ASN A 130 10.87 4.16 -17.03
C ASN A 130 11.16 2.97 -17.96
N ARG A 131 10.54 1.82 -17.70
CA ARG A 131 10.74 0.58 -18.45
C ARG A 131 9.64 0.35 -19.47
N LYS A 132 9.96 -0.45 -20.50
CA LYS A 132 9.02 -0.82 -21.58
C LYS A 132 8.62 -2.31 -21.44
N PRO A 133 7.60 -2.65 -20.62
CA PRO A 133 7.16 -4.01 -20.46
C PRO A 133 6.29 -4.48 -21.65
N LEU A 134 6.42 -5.76 -22.00
CA LEU A 134 5.51 -6.52 -22.84
C LEU A 134 4.67 -7.42 -21.95
N LEU A 135 3.34 -7.30 -22.00
CA LEU A 135 2.42 -8.20 -21.31
C LEU A 135 2.14 -9.42 -22.19
N VAL A 136 2.08 -10.60 -21.61
CA VAL A 136 1.89 -11.85 -22.37
C VAL A 136 0.71 -12.61 -21.80
N ALA A 137 -0.31 -12.87 -22.65
CA ALA A 137 -1.49 -13.64 -22.28
C ALA A 137 -1.23 -15.15 -22.47
N ALA A 138 -0.78 -15.80 -21.40
CA ALA A 138 -0.52 -17.24 -21.38
C ALA A 138 -1.58 -18.06 -20.60
N ASP A 139 -2.66 -17.44 -20.10
CA ASP A 139 -3.85 -18.13 -19.55
C ASP A 139 -4.83 -18.46 -20.70
N ILE A 140 -4.53 -19.50 -21.45
CA ILE A 140 -5.30 -19.92 -22.64
C ILE A 140 -6.63 -20.61 -22.29
N TYR A 141 -6.77 -21.14 -21.06
CA TYR A 141 -7.96 -21.88 -20.64
C TYR A 141 -9.14 -20.97 -20.32
N ARG A 142 -8.87 -19.67 -20.20
CA ARG A 142 -9.89 -18.67 -19.89
C ARG A 142 -9.85 -17.52 -20.91
N PRO A 143 -10.65 -17.61 -21.99
CA PRO A 143 -10.72 -16.53 -23.00
C PRO A 143 -11.02 -15.15 -22.39
N ALA A 144 -11.76 -15.13 -21.29
CA ALA A 144 -12.01 -13.89 -20.54
C ALA A 144 -10.73 -13.29 -19.92
N ALA A 145 -9.75 -14.10 -19.50
CA ALA A 145 -8.47 -13.62 -18.97
C ALA A 145 -7.62 -12.95 -20.05
N ILE A 146 -7.58 -13.53 -21.26
CA ILE A 146 -6.91 -12.92 -22.42
C ILE A 146 -7.49 -11.54 -22.70
N LYS A 147 -8.83 -11.44 -22.84
CA LYS A 147 -9.54 -10.16 -23.06
C LYS A 147 -9.32 -9.18 -21.91
N GLN A 148 -9.25 -9.66 -20.68
CA GLN A 148 -8.97 -8.81 -19.51
C GLN A 148 -7.57 -8.21 -19.61
N LEU A 149 -6.55 -9.00 -19.94
CA LEU A 149 -5.17 -8.51 -20.08
C LEU A 149 -5.07 -7.51 -21.25
N GLU A 150 -5.71 -7.79 -22.39
CA GLU A 150 -5.78 -6.84 -23.51
C GLU A 150 -6.45 -5.52 -23.14
N THR A 151 -7.53 -5.58 -22.35
CA THR A 151 -8.22 -4.38 -21.85
C THR A 151 -7.30 -3.57 -20.92
N LEU A 152 -6.60 -4.24 -20.02
CA LEU A 152 -5.59 -3.62 -19.14
C LEU A 152 -4.45 -2.99 -19.96
N GLY A 153 -3.96 -3.69 -20.98
CA GLY A 153 -2.94 -3.16 -21.89
C GLY A 153 -3.39 -1.89 -22.57
N LYS A 154 -4.63 -1.85 -23.10
CA LYS A 154 -5.23 -0.65 -23.69
C LYS A 154 -5.37 0.50 -22.69
N GLN A 155 -5.85 0.21 -21.47
CA GLN A 155 -5.97 1.24 -20.43
C GLN A 155 -4.63 1.84 -20.00
N LEU A 156 -3.60 1.02 -20.03
CA LEU A 156 -2.24 1.40 -19.65
C LEU A 156 -1.40 1.90 -20.82
N ASP A 157 -1.92 1.87 -22.05
CA ASP A 157 -1.14 2.13 -23.28
C ASP A 157 0.13 1.26 -23.31
N MET A 158 -0.05 -0.05 -23.16
CA MET A 158 1.02 -1.07 -23.15
C MET A 158 0.73 -2.18 -24.13
N PRO A 159 1.75 -2.71 -24.84
CA PRO A 159 1.57 -3.82 -25.76
C PRO A 159 1.23 -5.10 -25.00
N VAL A 160 0.32 -5.88 -25.60
CA VAL A 160 -0.05 -7.22 -25.14
C VAL A 160 0.21 -8.20 -26.27
N PHE A 161 0.97 -9.24 -25.96
CA PHE A 161 1.19 -10.37 -26.86
C PHE A 161 0.20 -11.49 -26.55
N SER A 162 -0.52 -11.95 -27.56
CA SER A 162 -1.46 -13.04 -27.46
C SER A 162 -1.49 -13.83 -28.77
N LEU A 163 -1.56 -15.14 -28.68
CA LEU A 163 -1.76 -16.06 -29.81
C LEU A 163 -3.13 -16.76 -29.74
N GLY A 164 -4.05 -16.22 -28.93
CA GLY A 164 -5.35 -16.82 -28.69
C GLY A 164 -5.25 -18.03 -27.76
N ASP A 165 -6.24 -18.93 -27.86
CA ASP A 165 -6.43 -20.08 -26.95
C ASP A 165 -6.06 -21.44 -27.57
N GLN A 166 -5.54 -21.45 -28.80
CA GLN A 166 -5.19 -22.68 -29.54
C GLN A 166 -3.69 -22.99 -29.50
N VAL A 167 -2.86 -22.10 -29.02
CA VAL A 167 -1.40 -22.28 -28.95
C VAL A 167 -0.99 -22.55 -27.50
N SER A 168 -0.09 -23.48 -27.27
CA SER A 168 0.33 -23.85 -25.92
C SER A 168 1.02 -22.67 -25.17
N PRO A 169 0.86 -22.57 -23.85
CA PRO A 169 1.53 -21.53 -23.05
C PRO A 169 3.06 -21.51 -23.20
N VAL A 170 3.66 -22.68 -23.39
CA VAL A 170 5.12 -22.84 -23.62
C VAL A 170 5.53 -22.15 -24.92
N GLU A 171 4.78 -22.38 -26.01
CA GLU A 171 5.04 -21.76 -27.31
C GLU A 171 4.76 -20.25 -27.29
N ILE A 172 3.69 -19.84 -26.61
CA ILE A 172 3.38 -18.40 -26.38
C ILE A 172 4.55 -17.70 -25.69
N ALA A 173 5.09 -18.30 -24.62
CA ALA A 173 6.21 -17.73 -23.88
C ALA A 173 7.47 -17.60 -24.76
N ARG A 174 7.78 -18.61 -25.57
CA ARG A 174 8.93 -18.62 -26.49
C ARG A 174 8.83 -17.47 -27.49
N GLN A 175 7.70 -17.38 -28.19
CA GLN A 175 7.50 -16.36 -29.23
C GLN A 175 7.41 -14.94 -28.63
N ALA A 176 6.83 -14.79 -27.44
CA ALA A 176 6.79 -13.52 -26.76
C ALA A 176 8.17 -12.97 -26.42
N ILE A 177 9.09 -13.84 -25.97
CA ILE A 177 10.47 -13.44 -25.65
C ILE A 177 11.23 -13.06 -26.92
N GLU A 178 11.06 -13.80 -28.03
CA GLU A 178 11.66 -13.47 -29.34
C GLU A 178 11.16 -12.08 -29.78
N LYS A 179 9.85 -11.86 -29.78
CA LYS A 179 9.23 -10.57 -30.11
C LYS A 179 9.74 -9.44 -29.21
N ALA A 180 9.85 -9.68 -27.90
CA ALA A 180 10.35 -8.68 -26.97
C ALA A 180 11.79 -8.24 -27.29
N LYS A 181 12.65 -9.16 -27.75
CA LYS A 181 14.00 -8.85 -28.21
C LYS A 181 14.01 -8.02 -29.49
N GLU A 182 13.16 -8.39 -30.45
CA GLU A 182 13.04 -7.69 -31.74
C GLU A 182 12.51 -6.25 -31.57
N GLU A 183 11.50 -6.07 -30.70
CA GLU A 183 10.87 -4.77 -30.44
C GLU A 183 11.54 -3.96 -29.31
N HIS A 184 12.65 -4.47 -28.76
CA HIS A 184 13.44 -3.82 -27.69
C HIS A 184 12.63 -3.52 -26.44
N HIS A 185 11.86 -4.50 -25.94
CA HIS A 185 11.22 -4.44 -24.63
C HIS A 185 12.21 -4.75 -23.51
N ASP A 186 12.12 -4.00 -22.42
CA ASP A 186 12.98 -4.21 -21.24
C ASP A 186 12.54 -5.39 -20.39
N TYR A 187 11.22 -5.65 -20.35
CA TYR A 187 10.58 -6.68 -19.54
C TYR A 187 9.55 -7.46 -20.33
N VAL A 188 9.44 -8.74 -20.00
CA VAL A 188 8.36 -9.63 -20.42
C VAL A 188 7.64 -10.11 -19.17
N ILE A 189 6.33 -9.91 -19.06
CA ILE A 189 5.54 -10.36 -17.91
C ILE A 189 4.53 -11.39 -18.41
N LEU A 190 4.76 -12.67 -18.05
CA LEU A 190 3.93 -13.80 -18.45
C LEU A 190 2.78 -13.97 -17.46
N ASP A 191 1.54 -13.67 -17.87
CA ASP A 191 0.33 -13.97 -17.12
C ASP A 191 -0.11 -15.40 -17.39
N THR A 192 0.29 -16.33 -16.52
CA THR A 192 0.04 -17.76 -16.69
C THR A 192 -1.32 -18.18 -16.18
N ALA A 193 -1.75 -19.36 -16.59
CA ALA A 193 -2.98 -19.98 -16.11
C ALA A 193 -2.98 -20.16 -14.59
N GLY A 194 -4.17 -20.21 -14.01
CA GLY A 194 -4.40 -20.62 -12.65
C GLY A 194 -5.61 -21.51 -12.57
N ARG A 195 -5.52 -22.61 -11.85
CA ARG A 195 -6.63 -23.53 -11.54
C ARG A 195 -7.12 -23.30 -10.12
N LEU A 196 -8.27 -23.86 -9.79
CA LEU A 196 -8.85 -23.79 -8.44
C LEU A 196 -7.99 -24.52 -7.40
N HIS A 197 -7.27 -25.54 -7.81
CA HIS A 197 -6.39 -26.35 -6.99
C HIS A 197 -5.05 -26.57 -7.69
N ILE A 198 -4.03 -26.92 -6.90
CA ILE A 198 -2.74 -27.33 -7.41
C ILE A 198 -2.89 -28.77 -7.87
N ASP A 199 -2.73 -29.02 -9.17
CA ASP A 199 -2.73 -30.35 -9.77
C ASP A 199 -1.45 -30.56 -10.62
N HIS A 200 -1.17 -31.79 -11.00
CA HIS A 200 0.02 -32.15 -11.76
C HIS A 200 0.07 -31.45 -13.13
N GLU A 201 -1.07 -31.38 -13.82
CA GLU A 201 -1.12 -30.77 -15.16
C GLU A 201 -0.74 -29.31 -15.15
N LEU A 202 -1.25 -28.54 -14.14
CA LEU A 202 -0.87 -27.15 -13.96
C LEU A 202 0.63 -27.01 -13.70
N MET A 203 1.16 -27.85 -12.82
CA MET A 203 2.56 -27.74 -12.42
C MET A 203 3.51 -28.18 -13.54
N ASP A 204 3.15 -29.17 -14.34
CA ASP A 204 3.88 -29.61 -15.51
C ASP A 204 3.90 -28.51 -16.59
N GLU A 205 2.75 -27.87 -16.83
CA GLU A 205 2.66 -26.74 -17.76
C GLU A 205 3.54 -25.57 -17.29
N LEU A 206 3.42 -25.17 -16.03
CA LEU A 206 4.22 -24.08 -15.48
C LEU A 206 5.72 -24.39 -15.50
N SER A 207 6.09 -25.64 -15.26
CA SER A 207 7.48 -26.11 -15.37
C SER A 207 7.99 -26.02 -16.81
N GLY A 208 7.17 -26.42 -17.81
CA GLY A 208 7.49 -26.24 -19.20
C GLY A 208 7.67 -24.79 -19.64
N VAL A 209 6.79 -23.91 -19.17
CA VAL A 209 6.93 -22.45 -19.40
C VAL A 209 8.21 -21.93 -18.75
N LYS A 210 8.50 -22.31 -17.49
CA LYS A 210 9.73 -21.94 -16.80
C LYS A 210 10.98 -22.36 -17.57
N GLU A 211 11.01 -23.60 -18.06
CA GLU A 211 12.17 -24.14 -18.79
C GLU A 211 12.48 -23.33 -20.07
N VAL A 212 11.45 -23.00 -20.83
CA VAL A 212 11.59 -22.25 -22.09
C VAL A 212 11.84 -20.78 -21.87
N ALA A 213 11.14 -20.18 -20.91
CA ALA A 213 11.22 -18.75 -20.62
C ALA A 213 12.47 -18.37 -19.82
N ASN A 214 13.04 -19.31 -19.05
CA ASN A 214 14.16 -19.08 -18.14
C ASN A 214 14.03 -17.75 -17.36
N PRO A 215 12.94 -17.57 -16.59
CA PRO A 215 12.63 -16.28 -15.96
C PRO A 215 13.63 -15.90 -14.87
N GLU A 216 13.98 -14.63 -14.79
CA GLU A 216 14.72 -14.06 -13.66
C GLU A 216 13.87 -14.06 -12.40
N GLU A 217 12.54 -13.93 -12.58
CA GLU A 217 11.61 -13.89 -11.47
C GLU A 217 10.40 -14.79 -11.69
N ILE A 218 10.09 -15.58 -10.67
CA ILE A 218 8.85 -16.35 -10.59
C ILE A 218 8.07 -15.81 -9.40
N PHE A 219 7.03 -15.02 -9.66
CA PHE A 219 6.22 -14.39 -8.62
C PHE A 219 4.95 -15.18 -8.38
N LEU A 220 4.81 -15.69 -7.17
CA LEU A 220 3.54 -16.20 -6.70
C LEU A 220 2.61 -15.04 -6.34
N VAL A 221 1.49 -14.97 -7.01
CA VAL A 221 0.39 -14.06 -6.65
C VAL A 221 -0.60 -14.81 -5.77
N VAL A 222 -0.82 -14.31 -4.57
CA VAL A 222 -1.67 -14.97 -3.58
C VAL A 222 -2.56 -13.96 -2.86
N ASP A 223 -3.80 -14.37 -2.59
CA ASP A 223 -4.78 -13.58 -1.84
C ASP A 223 -4.44 -13.63 -0.34
N SER A 224 -4.07 -12.51 0.27
CA SER A 224 -3.72 -12.43 1.68
C SER A 224 -4.86 -12.82 2.61
N MET A 225 -6.11 -12.63 2.18
CA MET A 225 -7.30 -12.92 2.99
C MET A 225 -7.53 -14.42 3.20
N THR A 226 -6.88 -15.29 2.42
CA THR A 226 -7.00 -16.75 2.57
C THR A 226 -6.19 -17.32 3.74
N GLY A 227 -5.41 -16.46 4.44
CA GLY A 227 -4.74 -16.83 5.69
C GLY A 227 -3.73 -17.97 5.50
N GLN A 228 -3.85 -19.05 6.27
CA GLN A 228 -2.92 -20.18 6.20
C GLN A 228 -2.99 -20.98 4.88
N ASP A 229 -4.10 -20.93 4.15
CA ASP A 229 -4.16 -21.54 2.82
C ASP A 229 -3.18 -20.85 1.86
N ALA A 230 -3.00 -19.52 1.97
CA ALA A 230 -1.98 -18.80 1.22
C ALA A 230 -0.57 -19.34 1.50
N VAL A 231 -0.28 -19.69 2.75
CA VAL A 231 1.03 -20.25 3.15
C VAL A 231 1.23 -21.65 2.57
N ASN A 232 0.19 -22.50 2.61
CA ASN A 232 0.24 -23.85 2.03
C ASN A 232 0.44 -23.80 0.50
N VAL A 233 -0.28 -22.92 -0.17
CA VAL A 233 -0.12 -22.68 -1.61
C VAL A 233 1.30 -22.20 -1.92
N ALA A 234 1.82 -21.23 -1.16
CA ALA A 234 3.17 -20.71 -1.35
C ALA A 234 4.23 -21.80 -1.19
N LYS A 235 4.08 -22.66 -0.19
CA LYS A 235 4.97 -23.78 0.02
C LYS A 235 4.95 -24.75 -1.19
N SER A 236 3.75 -25.16 -1.63
CA SER A 236 3.62 -26.11 -2.74
C SER A 236 4.20 -25.59 -4.06
N PHE A 237 3.96 -24.30 -4.38
CA PHE A 237 4.54 -23.66 -5.55
C PHE A 237 6.07 -23.51 -5.42
N ASN A 238 6.56 -23.17 -4.23
CA ASN A 238 8.00 -23.02 -3.99
C ASN A 238 8.74 -24.36 -4.15
N ASP A 239 8.19 -25.44 -3.57
CA ASP A 239 8.79 -26.78 -3.64
C ASP A 239 8.93 -27.29 -5.08
N GLN A 240 8.03 -26.89 -6.00
CA GLN A 240 8.01 -27.36 -7.38
C GLN A 240 8.68 -26.39 -8.37
N LEU A 241 8.47 -25.08 -8.22
CA LEU A 241 8.95 -24.10 -9.17
C LEU A 241 10.16 -23.29 -8.69
N GLY A 242 10.45 -23.26 -7.38
CA GLY A 242 11.50 -22.41 -6.84
C GLY A 242 11.15 -20.93 -7.02
N LEU A 243 10.22 -20.45 -6.21
CA LEU A 243 9.75 -19.06 -6.24
C LEU A 243 10.88 -18.09 -5.92
N THR A 244 10.91 -16.95 -6.58
CA THR A 244 11.85 -15.85 -6.29
C THR A 244 11.20 -14.71 -5.49
N GLY A 245 9.88 -14.68 -5.45
CA GLY A 245 9.13 -13.69 -4.69
C GLY A 245 7.64 -13.98 -4.61
N VAL A 246 6.99 -13.32 -3.66
CA VAL A 246 5.55 -13.39 -3.45
C VAL A 246 4.95 -11.99 -3.59
N ILE A 247 3.80 -11.91 -4.23
CA ILE A 247 2.97 -10.72 -4.30
C ILE A 247 1.67 -10.99 -3.54
N LEU A 248 1.46 -10.27 -2.46
CA LEU A 248 0.22 -10.34 -1.69
C LEU A 248 -0.82 -9.44 -2.33
N THR A 249 -1.98 -9.98 -2.70
CA THR A 249 -3.12 -9.21 -3.16
C THR A 249 -4.14 -9.00 -2.05
N LYS A 250 -4.99 -8.00 -2.20
CA LYS A 250 -6.09 -7.66 -1.27
C LYS A 250 -5.64 -7.42 0.17
N LEU A 251 -4.39 -6.95 0.36
CA LEU A 251 -3.84 -6.71 1.69
C LEU A 251 -4.59 -5.58 2.41
N ASP A 252 -5.15 -4.62 1.67
CA ASP A 252 -6.04 -3.56 2.18
C ASP A 252 -7.29 -4.10 2.89
N GLY A 253 -7.80 -5.27 2.48
CA GLY A 253 -8.92 -5.97 3.11
C GLY A 253 -8.51 -6.95 4.21
N ASP A 254 -7.24 -7.31 4.31
CA ASP A 254 -6.77 -8.29 5.30
C ASP A 254 -6.50 -7.64 6.66
N THR A 255 -7.45 -7.77 7.57
CA THR A 255 -7.34 -7.24 8.93
C THR A 255 -6.49 -8.11 9.86
N ARG A 256 -6.23 -9.37 9.50
CA ARG A 256 -5.47 -10.35 10.30
C ARG A 256 -3.98 -10.31 9.99
N GLY A 257 -3.60 -10.43 8.71
CA GLY A 257 -2.21 -10.38 8.26
C GLY A 257 -1.41 -11.66 8.48
N GLY A 258 -2.06 -12.77 8.79
CA GLY A 258 -1.40 -14.03 9.09
C GLY A 258 -0.57 -14.59 7.93
N ALA A 259 -1.06 -14.45 6.69
CA ALA A 259 -0.33 -14.83 5.49
C ALA A 259 0.98 -14.06 5.35
N ALA A 260 0.94 -12.72 5.47
CA ALA A 260 2.12 -11.87 5.36
C ALA A 260 3.22 -12.21 6.38
N LEU A 261 2.82 -12.56 7.60
CA LEU A 261 3.75 -12.94 8.67
C LEU A 261 4.27 -14.37 8.57
N SER A 262 3.58 -15.25 7.84
CA SER A 262 3.90 -16.68 7.80
C SER A 262 4.61 -17.12 6.53
N ILE A 263 4.29 -16.53 5.38
CA ILE A 263 4.81 -16.98 4.06
C ILE A 263 6.33 -16.99 4.05
N ARG A 264 6.95 -15.87 4.41
CA ARG A 264 8.41 -15.76 4.43
C ARG A 264 9.06 -16.78 5.38
N ALA A 265 8.50 -16.92 6.57
CA ALA A 265 9.04 -17.82 7.58
C ALA A 265 8.91 -19.31 7.23
N VAL A 266 7.91 -19.68 6.41
CA VAL A 266 7.64 -21.07 6.00
C VAL A 266 8.35 -21.44 4.71
N THR A 267 8.43 -20.51 3.75
CA THR A 267 8.93 -20.76 2.39
C THR A 267 10.33 -20.22 2.13
N GLU A 268 10.84 -19.36 3.00
CA GLU A 268 12.06 -18.57 2.82
C GLU A 268 11.98 -17.59 1.61
N THR A 269 10.86 -17.59 0.89
CA THR A 269 10.63 -16.72 -0.27
C THR A 269 10.24 -15.32 0.17
N PRO A 270 10.91 -14.25 -0.31
CA PRO A 270 10.60 -12.89 0.09
C PRO A 270 9.26 -12.41 -0.46
N ILE A 271 8.54 -11.60 0.33
CA ILE A 271 7.43 -10.82 -0.18
C ILE A 271 8.01 -9.59 -0.85
N LYS A 272 7.74 -9.41 -2.15
CA LYS A 272 8.29 -8.28 -2.93
C LYS A 272 7.30 -7.14 -3.09
N PHE A 273 6.02 -7.46 -3.24
CA PHE A 273 4.97 -6.46 -3.45
C PHE A 273 3.72 -6.77 -2.66
N ALA A 274 2.96 -5.70 -2.39
CA ALA A 274 1.64 -5.75 -1.76
C ALA A 274 0.62 -4.96 -2.60
N GLY A 275 -0.50 -5.60 -2.93
CA GLY A 275 -1.66 -4.97 -3.54
C GLY A 275 -2.52 -4.31 -2.47
N MET A 276 -2.63 -2.99 -2.54
CA MET A 276 -3.28 -2.13 -1.55
C MET A 276 -4.59 -1.51 -2.10
N GLY A 277 -5.33 -2.26 -2.91
CA GLY A 277 -6.60 -1.82 -3.48
C GLY A 277 -6.77 -2.22 -4.94
N GLU A 278 -7.90 -1.83 -5.56
CA GLU A 278 -8.27 -2.26 -6.91
C GLU A 278 -7.62 -1.42 -8.04
N LYS A 279 -7.24 -0.17 -7.77
CA LYS A 279 -6.68 0.74 -8.77
C LYS A 279 -5.37 0.20 -9.36
N LEU A 280 -5.09 0.54 -10.62
CA LEU A 280 -3.89 0.07 -11.32
C LEU A 280 -2.56 0.63 -10.78
N ASP A 281 -2.60 1.64 -9.95
CA ASP A 281 -1.46 2.20 -9.23
C ASP A 281 -1.34 1.67 -7.78
N ALA A 282 -2.30 0.85 -7.33
CA ALA A 282 -2.32 0.30 -5.98
C ALA A 282 -1.49 -0.99 -5.85
N LEU A 283 -0.23 -0.94 -6.28
CA LEU A 283 0.79 -1.95 -6.02
C LEU A 283 2.03 -1.26 -5.44
N GLU A 284 2.40 -1.64 -4.24
CA GLU A 284 3.52 -1.05 -3.51
C GLU A 284 4.61 -2.09 -3.28
N ALA A 285 5.89 -1.67 -3.23
CA ALA A 285 6.96 -2.52 -2.76
C ALA A 285 6.71 -2.89 -1.28
N PHE A 286 7.00 -4.13 -0.93
CA PHE A 286 6.81 -4.60 0.43
C PHE A 286 8.03 -4.22 1.29
N HIS A 287 7.83 -3.33 2.25
CA HIS A 287 8.86 -2.87 3.17
C HIS A 287 8.63 -3.46 4.57
N PRO A 288 9.35 -4.52 4.99
CA PRO A 288 9.15 -5.19 6.27
C PRO A 288 9.16 -4.25 7.48
N GLU A 289 10.10 -3.31 7.54
CA GLU A 289 10.22 -2.37 8.64
C GLU A 289 9.02 -1.40 8.73
N ARG A 290 8.52 -0.93 7.58
CA ARG A 290 7.34 -0.04 7.53
C ARG A 290 6.08 -0.80 7.96
N MET A 291 5.94 -2.06 7.53
CA MET A 291 4.81 -2.92 7.94
C MET A 291 4.86 -3.21 9.45
N ALA A 292 6.03 -3.53 10.01
CA ALA A 292 6.20 -3.69 11.44
C ALA A 292 5.82 -2.40 12.21
N SER A 293 6.22 -1.24 11.71
CA SER A 293 5.89 0.06 12.30
C SER A 293 4.38 0.34 12.27
N ARG A 294 3.69 0.02 11.17
CA ARG A 294 2.22 0.14 11.05
C ARG A 294 1.51 -0.76 12.06
N ILE A 295 1.90 -2.03 12.14
CA ILE A 295 1.33 -3.02 13.08
C ILE A 295 1.48 -2.54 14.54
N LEU A 296 2.59 -1.90 14.88
CA LEU A 296 2.85 -1.41 16.24
C LEU A 296 2.28 0.00 16.51
N GLY A 297 1.59 0.61 15.55
CA GLY A 297 1.00 1.95 15.68
C GLY A 297 2.04 3.06 15.78
N MET A 298 3.23 2.82 15.25
CA MET A 298 4.32 3.82 15.20
C MET A 298 4.20 4.75 13.99
N GLY A 299 3.25 4.45 13.08
CA GLY A 299 3.06 5.17 11.83
C GLY A 299 4.04 4.72 10.73
N ASP A 300 3.83 5.27 9.56
CA ASP A 300 4.68 5.04 8.37
C ASP A 300 4.91 6.36 7.64
N VAL A 301 5.71 7.20 8.23
CA VAL A 301 5.99 8.55 7.72
C VAL A 301 6.71 8.50 6.37
N LEU A 302 7.54 7.49 6.13
CA LEU A 302 8.29 7.37 4.88
C LEU A 302 7.36 7.11 3.69
N THR A 303 6.43 6.16 3.81
CA THR A 303 5.42 5.93 2.78
C THR A 303 4.53 7.15 2.56
N LEU A 304 4.17 7.88 3.62
CA LEU A 304 3.40 9.12 3.50
C LEU A 304 4.17 10.18 2.71
N ILE A 305 5.46 10.34 2.99
CA ILE A 305 6.34 11.27 2.25
C ILE A 305 6.46 10.85 0.78
N GLU A 306 6.69 9.57 0.50
CA GLU A 306 6.79 9.05 -0.87
C GLU A 306 5.48 9.27 -1.66
N LYS A 307 4.33 9.00 -1.05
CA LYS A 307 3.02 9.27 -1.67
C LYS A 307 2.81 10.76 -1.93
N ALA A 308 3.22 11.61 -0.99
CA ALA A 308 3.16 13.06 -1.16
C ALA A 308 4.07 13.51 -2.32
N GLN A 309 5.33 13.06 -2.36
CA GLN A 309 6.27 13.41 -3.43
C GLN A 309 5.84 12.93 -4.80
N ALA A 310 5.20 11.75 -4.90
CA ALA A 310 4.70 11.23 -6.17
C ALA A 310 3.49 12.03 -6.73
N THR A 311 2.80 12.79 -5.86
CA THR A 311 1.56 13.50 -6.22
C THR A 311 1.78 15.01 -6.35
N VAL A 312 2.85 15.55 -5.75
CA VAL A 312 3.15 16.98 -5.71
C VAL A 312 4.05 17.35 -6.87
N ASP A 313 3.54 18.22 -7.75
CA ASP A 313 4.30 18.95 -8.73
C ASP A 313 5.06 20.08 -8.01
N GLU A 314 6.41 20.05 -8.08
CA GLU A 314 7.26 21.01 -7.36
C GLU A 314 6.94 22.47 -7.74
N ASP A 315 6.56 22.73 -8.99
CA ASP A 315 6.24 24.09 -9.43
C ASP A 315 4.91 24.55 -8.86
N LYS A 316 3.92 23.65 -8.79
CA LYS A 316 2.64 23.91 -8.12
C LYS A 316 2.78 24.10 -6.61
N ALA A 317 3.68 23.36 -5.98
CA ALA A 317 3.96 23.52 -4.54
C ALA A 317 4.54 24.91 -4.24
N LYS A 318 5.45 25.40 -5.07
CA LYS A 318 6.02 26.77 -4.95
C LYS A 318 4.96 27.84 -5.19
N GLU A 319 4.09 27.65 -6.18
CA GLU A 319 2.96 28.56 -6.45
C GLU A 319 2.01 28.62 -5.26
N LEU A 320 1.66 27.47 -4.70
CA LEU A 320 0.83 27.37 -3.50
C LEU A 320 1.46 28.07 -2.30
N GLU A 321 2.76 27.86 -2.06
CA GLU A 321 3.49 28.55 -1.00
C GLU A 321 3.43 30.08 -1.19
N GLN A 322 3.60 30.54 -2.42
CA GLN A 322 3.48 31.97 -2.74
C GLN A 322 2.08 32.50 -2.50
N LYS A 323 1.03 31.78 -2.94
CA LYS A 323 -0.38 32.12 -2.68
C LYS A 323 -0.70 32.13 -1.19
N MET A 324 -0.15 31.22 -0.41
CA MET A 324 -0.29 31.21 1.04
C MET A 324 0.39 32.42 1.70
N ARG A 325 1.57 32.80 1.25
CA ARG A 325 2.32 33.99 1.75
C ARG A 325 1.62 35.30 1.41
N THR A 326 1.03 35.38 0.23
CA THR A 326 0.29 36.58 -0.26
C THR A 326 -1.16 36.64 0.17
N MET A 327 -1.65 35.59 0.89
CA MET A 327 -3.06 35.44 1.30
C MET A 327 -4.05 35.41 0.10
N SER A 328 -3.60 35.03 -1.06
CA SER A 328 -4.42 34.89 -2.29
C SER A 328 -5.00 33.49 -2.49
N PHE A 329 -5.05 32.66 -1.45
CA PHE A 329 -5.61 31.31 -1.49
C PHE A 329 -7.11 31.33 -1.71
N THR A 330 -7.57 30.67 -2.80
CA THR A 330 -8.95 30.66 -3.29
C THR A 330 -9.66 29.34 -3.00
N LEU A 331 -10.97 29.27 -3.27
CA LEU A 331 -11.73 28.00 -3.21
C LEU A 331 -11.34 27.05 -4.35
N ASP A 332 -10.84 27.52 -5.48
CA ASP A 332 -10.28 26.66 -6.53
C ASP A 332 -8.96 26.01 -6.08
N ASP A 333 -8.08 26.77 -5.42
CA ASP A 333 -6.86 26.20 -4.83
C ASP A 333 -7.21 25.16 -3.76
N PHE A 334 -8.24 25.41 -2.94
CA PHE A 334 -8.73 24.42 -1.98
C PHE A 334 -9.25 23.15 -2.63
N LEU A 335 -9.99 23.27 -3.74
CA LEU A 335 -10.48 22.13 -4.51
C LEU A 335 -9.32 21.32 -5.13
N GLU A 336 -8.31 22.01 -5.66
CA GLU A 336 -7.11 21.36 -6.21
C GLU A 336 -6.36 20.58 -5.11
N GLN A 337 -6.20 21.15 -3.92
CA GLN A 337 -5.60 20.47 -2.77
C GLN A 337 -6.39 19.23 -2.32
N LEU A 338 -7.72 19.33 -2.27
CA LEU A 338 -8.57 18.17 -2.00
C LEU A 338 -8.37 17.06 -3.04
N GLY A 339 -8.24 17.43 -4.32
CA GLY A 339 -7.95 16.50 -5.40
C GLY A 339 -6.59 15.83 -5.24
N GLN A 340 -5.55 16.57 -4.88
CA GLN A 340 -4.21 16.03 -4.62
C GLN A 340 -4.23 15.04 -3.45
N VAL A 341 -4.87 15.38 -2.34
CA VAL A 341 -5.01 14.48 -1.18
C VAL A 341 -5.78 13.20 -1.56
N ARG A 342 -6.84 13.32 -2.36
CA ARG A 342 -7.59 12.16 -2.88
C ARG A 342 -6.75 11.26 -3.78
N ASN A 343 -5.82 11.82 -4.53
CA ASN A 343 -4.89 11.07 -5.39
C ASN A 343 -3.80 10.35 -4.59
N MET A 344 -3.49 10.77 -3.36
CA MET A 344 -2.56 10.07 -2.45
C MET A 344 -3.14 8.77 -1.87
N GLY A 345 -4.45 8.56 -1.98
CA GLY A 345 -5.16 7.39 -1.48
C GLY A 345 -6.29 7.73 -0.50
N PRO A 346 -6.96 6.73 0.07
CA PRO A 346 -8.01 6.93 1.07
C PRO A 346 -7.49 7.71 2.28
N LEU A 347 -8.24 8.74 2.70
CA LEU A 347 -7.81 9.63 3.80
C LEU A 347 -7.61 8.90 5.13
N ASP A 348 -8.38 7.87 5.39
CA ASP A 348 -8.27 7.02 6.57
C ASP A 348 -6.96 6.22 6.59
N GLU A 349 -6.45 5.79 5.43
CA GLU A 349 -5.11 5.18 5.32
C GLU A 349 -4.01 6.20 5.58
N LEU A 350 -4.11 7.39 4.99
CA LEU A 350 -3.13 8.47 5.19
C LEU A 350 -3.04 8.88 6.66
N LEU A 351 -4.19 9.00 7.35
CA LEU A 351 -4.24 9.31 8.78
C LEU A 351 -3.56 8.24 9.63
N GLN A 352 -3.69 6.96 9.28
CA GLN A 352 -3.04 5.88 10.03
C GLN A 352 -1.51 5.84 9.83
N MET A 353 -1.02 6.35 8.71
CA MET A 353 0.42 6.50 8.49
C MET A 353 1.04 7.57 9.40
N MET A 354 0.24 8.45 10.01
CA MET A 354 0.72 9.46 10.92
C MET A 354 1.08 8.88 12.30
N PRO A 355 2.23 9.22 12.88
CA PRO A 355 2.61 8.77 14.20
C PRO A 355 1.61 9.24 15.27
N GLY A 356 1.08 8.30 16.05
CA GLY A 356 0.17 8.60 17.16
C GLY A 356 -1.31 8.77 16.78
N ALA A 357 -1.69 8.58 15.51
CA ALA A 357 -3.08 8.64 15.05
C ALA A 357 -4.01 7.71 15.85
N GLY A 358 -3.54 6.53 16.27
CA GLY A 358 -4.29 5.59 17.11
C GLY A 358 -4.65 6.11 18.51
N LYS A 359 -4.03 7.20 18.99
CA LYS A 359 -4.32 7.83 20.30
C LYS A 359 -5.35 8.95 20.21
N MET A 360 -5.64 9.47 19.05
CA MET A 360 -6.61 10.54 18.86
C MET A 360 -8.02 9.93 18.79
N LYS A 361 -8.69 9.88 19.95
CA LYS A 361 -10.05 9.30 20.11
C LYS A 361 -11.10 9.82 19.13
N GLY A 362 -10.88 10.97 18.48
CA GLY A 362 -11.77 11.54 17.47
C GLY A 362 -11.50 11.06 16.03
N LEU A 363 -10.31 10.55 15.73
CA LEU A 363 -9.93 10.12 14.38
C LEU A 363 -10.43 8.72 14.01
N LYS A 364 -10.66 7.83 14.98
CA LYS A 364 -11.23 6.47 14.72
C LYS A 364 -12.66 6.50 14.13
N ASN A 365 -13.38 7.61 14.25
CA ASN A 365 -14.76 7.78 13.75
C ASN A 365 -14.84 8.78 12.58
N ILE A 366 -13.72 9.27 12.07
CA ILE A 366 -13.72 10.06 10.84
C ILE A 366 -13.73 9.06 9.66
N GLN A 367 -14.88 8.44 9.42
CA GLN A 367 -15.19 8.02 8.08
C GLN A 367 -15.34 9.31 7.27
N VAL A 368 -14.30 9.65 6.53
CA VAL A 368 -14.44 10.73 5.54
C VAL A 368 -15.36 10.17 4.47
N ASP A 369 -16.64 10.51 4.60
CA ASP A 369 -17.66 10.09 3.66
C ASP A 369 -17.29 10.71 2.29
N GLU A 370 -16.91 9.85 1.34
CA GLU A 370 -16.62 10.27 -0.04
C GLU A 370 -17.78 11.11 -0.63
N LYS A 371 -19.02 10.88 -0.16
CA LYS A 371 -20.17 11.70 -0.53
C LYS A 371 -20.01 13.15 -0.05
N GLN A 372 -19.46 13.36 1.13
CA GLN A 372 -19.22 14.73 1.64
C GLN A 372 -18.14 15.44 0.80
N LEU A 373 -17.09 14.75 0.39
CA LEU A 373 -16.08 15.31 -0.52
C LEU A 373 -16.68 15.65 -1.89
N ASN A 374 -17.50 14.76 -2.44
CA ASN A 374 -18.20 15.01 -3.70
C ASN A 374 -19.17 16.20 -3.58
N HIS A 375 -19.85 16.38 -2.43
CA HIS A 375 -20.69 17.56 -2.17
C HIS A 375 -19.87 18.85 -2.11
N VAL A 376 -18.70 18.83 -1.44
CA VAL A 376 -17.78 19.98 -1.40
C VAL A 376 -17.34 20.36 -2.82
N GLU A 377 -16.94 19.39 -3.62
CA GLU A 377 -16.56 19.60 -5.02
C GLU A 377 -17.72 20.19 -5.85
N ALA A 378 -18.93 19.63 -5.72
CA ALA A 378 -20.12 20.11 -6.41
C ALA A 378 -20.49 21.55 -6.01
N ILE A 379 -20.37 21.89 -4.72
CA ILE A 379 -20.63 23.24 -4.21
C ILE A 379 -19.65 24.24 -4.83
N ILE A 380 -18.34 23.94 -4.80
CA ILE A 380 -17.31 24.84 -5.37
C ILE A 380 -17.49 24.98 -6.87
N LYS A 381 -17.74 23.87 -7.60
CA LYS A 381 -18.00 23.92 -9.06
C LYS A 381 -19.26 24.70 -9.44
N SER A 382 -20.23 24.85 -8.54
CA SER A 382 -21.45 25.63 -8.75
C SER A 382 -21.29 27.12 -8.47
N MET A 383 -20.11 27.55 -8.00
CA MET A 383 -19.78 28.96 -7.79
C MET A 383 -19.24 29.61 -9.07
N THR A 384 -19.42 30.92 -9.19
CA THR A 384 -18.76 31.73 -10.23
C THR A 384 -17.29 31.93 -9.87
N VAL A 385 -16.46 32.31 -10.86
CA VAL A 385 -15.03 32.60 -10.64
C VAL A 385 -14.86 33.63 -9.52
N LEU A 386 -15.62 34.73 -9.57
CA LEU A 386 -15.55 35.79 -8.57
C LEU A 386 -15.94 35.31 -7.16
N GLU A 387 -16.91 34.40 -7.05
CA GLU A 387 -17.33 33.83 -5.75
C GLU A 387 -16.28 32.88 -5.16
N LYS A 388 -15.49 32.21 -6.00
CA LYS A 388 -14.38 31.36 -5.56
C LYS A 388 -13.17 32.17 -5.08
N GLU A 389 -12.91 33.29 -5.75
CA GLU A 389 -11.83 34.23 -5.38
C GLU A 389 -12.18 35.06 -4.14
N GLN A 390 -13.43 35.51 -4.04
CA GLN A 390 -13.93 36.40 -2.99
C GLN A 390 -15.19 35.82 -2.33
N PRO A 391 -15.07 34.82 -1.46
CA PRO A 391 -16.23 34.17 -0.81
C PRO A 391 -17.11 35.13 0.02
N ASP A 392 -16.56 36.25 0.43
CA ASP A 392 -17.27 37.27 1.22
C ASP A 392 -18.46 37.90 0.48
N ILE A 393 -18.48 37.88 -0.86
CA ILE A 393 -19.60 38.37 -1.67
C ILE A 393 -20.80 37.40 -1.68
N ILE A 394 -20.68 36.19 -1.14
CA ILE A 394 -21.70 35.14 -1.17
C ILE A 394 -22.79 35.45 -0.14
N ASN A 395 -23.81 36.20 -0.56
CA ASN A 395 -24.98 36.53 0.22
C ASN A 395 -26.03 35.38 0.25
N ALA A 396 -27.13 35.56 0.97
CA ALA A 396 -28.18 34.55 1.12
C ALA A 396 -28.80 34.06 -0.20
N SER A 397 -28.98 34.95 -1.18
CA SER A 397 -29.51 34.60 -2.49
C SER A 397 -28.51 33.72 -3.26
N ARG A 398 -27.24 34.08 -3.27
CA ARG A 398 -26.17 33.29 -3.90
C ARG A 398 -26.01 31.93 -3.26
N ARG A 399 -26.10 31.82 -1.90
CA ARG A 399 -26.07 30.52 -1.20
C ARG A 399 -27.20 29.60 -1.64
N LYS A 400 -28.41 30.13 -1.81
CA LYS A 400 -29.56 29.34 -2.32
C LYS A 400 -29.32 28.86 -3.75
N ARG A 401 -28.79 29.72 -4.62
CA ARG A 401 -28.46 29.37 -6.01
C ARG A 401 -27.37 28.29 -6.06
N ILE A 402 -26.29 28.43 -5.29
CA ILE A 402 -25.18 27.48 -5.20
C ILE A 402 -25.70 26.13 -4.70
N ALA A 403 -26.50 26.12 -3.63
CA ALA A 403 -27.09 24.91 -3.07
C ALA A 403 -27.98 24.19 -4.10
N LYS A 404 -28.81 24.94 -4.84
CA LYS A 404 -29.64 24.38 -5.90
C LYS A 404 -28.81 23.81 -7.06
N GLY A 405 -27.77 24.53 -7.48
CA GLY A 405 -26.87 24.11 -8.58
C GLY A 405 -26.03 22.89 -8.26
N SER A 406 -25.62 22.73 -7.01
CA SER A 406 -24.81 21.59 -6.53
C SER A 406 -25.64 20.39 -6.08
N GLY A 407 -26.96 20.51 -6.03
CA GLY A 407 -27.82 19.44 -5.46
C GLY A 407 -27.63 19.22 -3.96
N THR A 408 -27.13 20.27 -3.25
CA THR A 408 -26.86 20.23 -1.80
C THR A 408 -27.76 21.19 -1.02
N SER A 409 -27.62 21.23 0.29
CA SER A 409 -28.37 22.13 1.17
C SER A 409 -27.62 23.47 1.39
N VAL A 410 -28.37 24.54 1.71
CA VAL A 410 -27.80 25.83 2.13
C VAL A 410 -26.93 25.66 3.39
N GLN A 411 -27.26 24.68 4.24
CA GLN A 411 -26.49 24.39 5.45
C GLN A 411 -25.10 23.85 5.10
N GLU A 412 -24.98 22.99 4.09
CA GLU A 412 -23.68 22.46 3.61
C GLU A 412 -22.84 23.56 2.98
N VAL A 413 -23.45 24.44 2.18
CA VAL A 413 -22.75 25.64 1.64
C VAL A 413 -22.22 26.52 2.77
N ASN A 414 -23.00 26.78 3.82
CA ASN A 414 -22.57 27.56 4.97
C ASN A 414 -21.45 26.89 5.74
N ARG A 415 -21.51 25.57 5.91
CA ARG A 415 -20.46 24.79 6.57
C ARG A 415 -19.13 24.89 5.81
N LEU A 416 -19.16 24.71 4.50
CA LEU A 416 -17.97 24.85 3.65
C LEU A 416 -17.33 26.23 3.76
N LEU A 417 -18.14 27.29 3.63
CA LEU A 417 -17.63 28.67 3.71
C LEU A 417 -17.01 28.96 5.08
N LYS A 418 -17.63 28.48 6.16
CA LYS A 418 -17.10 28.62 7.53
C LYS A 418 -15.78 27.87 7.69
N GLN A 419 -15.69 26.63 7.22
CA GLN A 419 -14.45 25.83 7.27
C GLN A 419 -13.33 26.50 6.49
N PHE A 420 -13.63 27.04 5.30
CA PHE A 420 -12.67 27.78 4.48
C PHE A 420 -12.15 29.04 5.18
N GLU A 421 -13.02 29.81 5.84
CA GLU A 421 -12.60 30.95 6.65
C GLU A 421 -11.72 30.57 7.85
N GLU A 422 -12.09 29.51 8.56
CA GLU A 422 -11.31 29.01 9.70
C GLU A 422 -9.92 28.57 9.25
N MET A 423 -9.83 27.89 8.11
CA MET A 423 -8.57 27.50 7.51
C MET A 423 -7.73 28.73 7.14
N LYS A 424 -8.30 29.73 6.48
CA LYS A 424 -7.59 31.00 6.19
C LYS A 424 -7.06 31.70 7.44
N LYS A 425 -7.82 31.66 8.54
CA LYS A 425 -7.38 32.22 9.85
C LYS A 425 -6.19 31.45 10.42
N MET A 426 -6.23 30.11 10.37
CA MET A 426 -5.10 29.28 10.82
C MET A 426 -3.85 29.52 9.97
N MET A 427 -3.97 29.60 8.65
CA MET A 427 -2.87 29.91 7.75
C MET A 427 -2.23 31.28 8.06
N LYS A 428 -3.06 32.29 8.34
CA LYS A 428 -2.61 33.63 8.77
C LYS A 428 -1.81 33.59 10.07
N GLN A 429 -2.27 32.80 11.04
CA GLN A 429 -1.56 32.63 12.32
C GLN A 429 -0.21 31.95 12.13
N MET A 430 -0.15 30.90 11.31
CA MET A 430 1.10 30.19 11.00
C MET A 430 2.11 31.10 10.28
N THR A 431 1.67 31.88 9.29
CA THR A 431 2.53 32.83 8.57
C THR A 431 3.08 33.91 9.48
N ASN A 432 2.32 34.37 10.47
CA ASN A 432 2.77 35.34 11.46
C ASN A 432 3.76 34.74 12.48
N MET A 433 3.62 33.46 12.85
CA MET A 433 4.56 32.75 13.72
C MET A 433 5.92 32.52 13.05
N THR A 434 5.95 32.30 11.74
CA THR A 434 7.20 32.12 10.97
C THR A 434 7.94 33.42 10.73
N LYS A 435 7.26 34.58 10.69
CA LYS A 435 7.90 35.90 10.60
C LYS A 435 8.62 36.32 11.90
N GLY A 436 8.26 35.71 13.04
CA GLY A 436 8.85 36.04 14.37
C GLY A 436 10.07 35.20 14.76
N LYS A 437 10.40 34.11 14.06
CA LYS A 437 11.57 33.27 14.35
C LYS A 437 12.38 33.01 13.09
N LYS A 438 13.50 33.72 12.96
CA LYS A 438 14.56 33.42 11.97
C LYS A 438 15.26 32.08 12.31
N LYS A 439 14.55 30.93 12.23
CA LYS A 439 15.12 29.58 12.12
C LYS A 439 14.06 28.67 11.54
N GLY A 440 14.39 28.07 10.41
CA GLY A 440 13.47 27.31 9.57
C GLY A 440 12.69 26.23 10.31
N PHE A 441 11.41 26.42 10.37
CA PHE A 441 10.44 25.37 10.63
C PHE A 441 10.01 24.83 9.25
N LYS A 442 10.60 23.71 8.85
CA LYS A 442 10.11 22.97 7.68
C LYS A 442 8.77 22.35 8.07
N LEU A 443 7.71 22.67 7.33
CA LEU A 443 6.42 22.00 7.45
C LEU A 443 6.60 20.50 7.16
N PRO A 444 5.88 19.61 7.87
CA PRO A 444 6.03 18.16 7.70
C PRO A 444 5.57 17.64 6.34
N PHE A 445 5.13 18.51 5.43
CA PHE A 445 4.65 18.18 4.07
C PHE A 445 5.35 18.99 2.97
N MET A 446 6.53 19.58 3.25
CA MET A 446 7.39 20.20 2.24
C MET A 446 8.81 19.67 2.34
#